data_c869c9c30c789ae7006271aa46d17f77
#
_entry.id   c869c9c30c789ae7006271aa46d17f77
#
_cell.length_a   1.000
_cell.length_b   1.000
_cell.length_c   1.000
_cell.angle_alpha   90.00
_cell.angle_beta   90.00
_cell.angle_gamma   90.00
#
_symmetry.space_group_name_H-M   'P 1'
#
loop_
_entity.id
_entity.type
_entity.pdbx_description
1 polymer ?
#
loop_
_entity_poly.entity_id
_entity_poly.type
_entity_poly.pdbx_seq_one_letter_code
_entity_poly.pdbx_strand_id
1 'polypeptide(L)'
;MGQYPPGSTFKVVTALDYFRTRGSFNGFSFDCQGSITKENHTIQCYNGKVHGTEDFYTAFANSCNCAFAEIGTELGGASLLKTSEDLLFNKKLPLTSYRKSSFTLNGSSGIPLIMQTAIGQGNTLVSPMHMALITSAIANDGLLMKPYLIDKVTNAGGDTIRTTEPTDYKRLMTSNEAA
;
A
#
# COMPACT_ATOMS: atom_id res chain seq x y z
N MET A 1 7.19 -2.41 -17.96
CA MET A 1 5.98 -2.19 -17.14
C MET A 1 5.82 -0.70 -16.86
N GLY A 2 4.60 -0.16 -17.03
CA GLY A 2 4.25 1.21 -16.66
C GLY A 2 4.24 1.40 -15.14
N GLN A 3 4.42 2.64 -14.72
CA GLN A 3 4.27 3.08 -13.33
C GLN A 3 3.22 4.19 -13.29
N TYR A 4 2.39 4.15 -12.29
CA TYR A 4 1.24 5.04 -12.13
C TYR A 4 1.11 5.47 -10.67
N PRO A 5 0.49 6.60 -10.37
CA PRO A 5 0.04 6.89 -9.03
C PRO A 5 -0.89 5.77 -8.54
N PRO A 6 -0.66 5.20 -7.35
CA PRO A 6 -1.46 4.07 -6.87
C PRO A 6 -2.92 4.42 -6.56
N GLY A 7 -3.21 5.69 -6.29
CA GLY A 7 -4.53 6.11 -5.84
C GLY A 7 -4.93 5.38 -4.55
N SER A 8 -6.22 5.13 -4.36
CA SER A 8 -6.77 4.53 -3.14
C SER A 8 -6.23 3.14 -2.80
N THR A 9 -5.56 2.44 -3.72
CA THR A 9 -4.91 1.17 -3.38
C THR A 9 -3.74 1.36 -2.41
N PHE A 10 -3.14 2.57 -2.36
CA PHE A 10 -2.08 2.90 -1.41
C PHE A 10 -2.58 2.99 0.05
N LYS A 11 -3.88 3.16 0.27
CA LYS A 11 -4.46 3.17 1.62
C LYS A 11 -4.19 1.88 2.40
N VAL A 12 -3.94 0.78 1.70
CA VAL A 12 -3.44 -0.47 2.32
C VAL A 12 -2.09 -0.25 2.99
N VAL A 13 -1.18 0.50 2.35
CA VAL A 13 0.14 0.84 2.92
C VAL A 13 -0.01 1.77 4.13
N THR A 14 -0.86 2.78 4.00
CA THR A 14 -1.16 3.73 5.09
C THR A 14 -1.83 3.03 6.28
N ALA A 15 -2.73 2.07 6.02
CA ALA A 15 -3.38 1.25 7.04
C ALA A 15 -2.37 0.36 7.78
N LEU A 16 -1.48 -0.29 7.07
CA LEU A 16 -0.42 -1.10 7.67
C LEU A 16 0.49 -0.24 8.57
N ASP A 17 0.88 0.95 8.11
CA ASP A 17 1.70 1.86 8.90
C ASP A 17 0.97 2.36 10.16
N TYR A 18 -0.33 2.65 10.06
CA TYR A 18 -1.16 2.99 11.20
C TYR A 18 -1.20 1.84 12.22
N PHE A 19 -1.46 0.62 11.77
CA PHE A 19 -1.48 -0.56 12.63
C PHE A 19 -0.12 -0.78 13.33
N ARG A 20 0.99 -0.65 12.62
CA ARG A 20 2.34 -0.74 13.17
C ARG A 20 2.62 0.29 14.24
N THR A 21 2.10 1.50 14.07
CA THR A 21 2.33 2.63 14.97
C THR A 21 1.42 2.57 16.19
N ARG A 22 0.17 2.14 16.04
CA ARG A 22 -0.85 2.16 17.11
C ARG A 22 -1.11 0.78 17.74
N GLY A 23 -0.74 -0.30 17.06
CA GLY A 23 -0.98 -1.69 17.50
C GLY A 23 -2.41 -2.18 17.31
N SER A 24 -3.33 -1.31 16.91
CA SER A 24 -4.76 -1.61 16.73
C SER A 24 -5.42 -0.54 15.87
N PHE A 25 -6.52 -0.90 15.20
CA PHE A 25 -7.44 0.04 14.55
C PHE A 25 -8.52 0.59 15.51
N ASN A 26 -8.64 0.00 16.70
CA ASN A 26 -9.64 0.42 17.68
C ASN A 26 -9.34 1.83 18.22
N GLY A 27 -10.40 2.58 18.46
CA GLY A 27 -10.31 3.94 19.01
C GLY A 27 -10.05 5.03 17.95
N PHE A 28 -9.83 4.67 16.68
CA PHE A 28 -9.85 5.66 15.61
C PHE A 28 -11.28 6.16 15.38
N SER A 29 -11.44 7.47 15.29
CA SER A 29 -12.70 8.11 14.90
C SER A 29 -12.39 9.38 14.12
N PHE A 30 -13.08 9.60 13.03
CA PHE A 30 -12.94 10.78 12.19
C PHE A 30 -14.30 11.24 11.68
N ASP A 31 -14.62 12.54 11.83
CA ASP A 31 -15.84 13.14 11.28
C ASP A 31 -15.55 13.75 9.91
N CYS A 32 -15.96 13.04 8.85
CA CYS A 32 -15.71 13.42 7.47
C CYS A 32 -16.79 14.36 6.93
N GLN A 33 -16.44 15.62 6.74
CA GLN A 33 -17.29 16.67 6.16
C GLN A 33 -17.10 16.80 4.62
N GLY A 34 -16.52 15.78 3.95
CA GLY A 34 -16.30 15.76 2.50
C GLY A 34 -15.00 16.41 2.06
N SER A 35 -14.37 17.22 2.90
CA SER A 35 -13.04 17.81 2.66
C SER A 35 -12.31 18.03 3.99
N ILE A 36 -10.98 18.09 3.90
CA ILE A 36 -10.07 18.44 5.01
C ILE A 36 -9.00 19.40 4.48
N THR A 37 -8.74 20.47 5.22
CA THR A 37 -7.73 21.50 4.86
C THR A 37 -6.68 21.59 5.96
N LYS A 38 -5.39 21.46 5.59
CA LYS A 38 -4.24 21.71 6.46
C LYS A 38 -3.18 22.47 5.66
N GLU A 39 -2.53 23.45 6.29
CA GLU A 39 -1.49 24.29 5.66
C GLU A 39 -1.90 24.82 4.28
N ASN A 40 -3.12 25.35 4.15
CA ASN A 40 -3.70 25.87 2.90
C ASN A 40 -3.82 24.82 1.77
N HIS A 41 -3.72 23.53 2.09
CA HIS A 41 -3.94 22.46 1.13
C HIS A 41 -5.19 21.65 1.50
N THR A 42 -6.08 21.48 0.52
CA THR A 42 -7.35 20.77 0.70
C THR A 42 -7.35 19.42 -0.01
N ILE A 43 -7.69 18.38 0.73
CA ILE A 43 -8.04 17.06 0.19
C ILE A 43 -9.57 16.93 0.24
N GLN A 44 -10.15 16.40 -0.83
CA GLN A 44 -11.59 16.13 -0.92
C GLN A 44 -11.85 14.63 -1.09
N CYS A 45 -12.94 14.16 -0.52
CA CYS A 45 -13.51 12.87 -0.88
C CYS A 45 -14.09 12.95 -2.30
N TYR A 46 -14.29 11.78 -2.93
CA TYR A 46 -14.83 11.71 -4.29
C TYR A 46 -16.16 12.46 -4.40
N ASN A 47 -16.23 13.40 -5.33
CA ASN A 47 -17.37 14.31 -5.53
C ASN A 47 -17.80 15.08 -4.24
N GLY A 48 -16.88 15.33 -3.32
CA GLY A 48 -17.18 16.03 -2.08
C GLY A 48 -18.08 15.24 -1.12
N LYS A 49 -18.17 13.91 -1.25
CA LYS A 49 -19.05 13.07 -0.44
C LYS A 49 -18.72 13.21 1.05
N VAL A 50 -19.72 13.59 1.83
CA VAL A 50 -19.68 13.60 3.30
C VAL A 50 -19.95 12.17 3.79
N HIS A 51 -19.05 11.60 4.61
CA HIS A 51 -19.24 10.27 5.19
C HIS A 51 -19.74 10.32 6.62
N GLY A 52 -19.66 11.49 7.30
CA GLY A 52 -19.98 11.65 8.71
C GLY A 52 -18.92 11.01 9.60
N THR A 53 -19.32 10.57 10.79
CA THR A 53 -18.42 9.94 11.76
C THR A 53 -18.11 8.51 11.34
N GLU A 54 -16.84 8.23 11.12
CA GLU A 54 -16.32 6.93 10.70
C GLU A 54 -15.31 6.39 11.71
N ASP A 55 -15.38 5.09 11.98
CA ASP A 55 -14.26 4.33 12.55
C ASP A 55 -13.24 3.98 11.45
N PHE A 56 -12.15 3.29 11.81
CA PHE A 56 -11.12 2.93 10.83
C PHE A 56 -11.66 2.03 9.71
N TYR A 57 -12.51 1.05 10.06
CA TYR A 57 -13.02 0.07 9.10
C TYR A 57 -13.98 0.71 8.10
N THR A 58 -14.88 1.57 8.57
CA THR A 58 -15.81 2.32 7.71
C THR A 58 -15.06 3.35 6.85
N ALA A 59 -14.05 4.04 7.39
CA ALA A 59 -13.21 4.95 6.61
C ALA A 59 -12.42 4.22 5.51
N PHE A 60 -11.92 3.01 5.79
CA PHE A 60 -11.26 2.18 4.79
C PHE A 60 -12.25 1.67 3.73
N ALA A 61 -13.39 1.12 4.14
CA ALA A 61 -14.42 0.58 3.26
C ALA A 61 -15.01 1.66 2.33
N ASN A 62 -15.25 2.87 2.86
CA ASN A 62 -15.70 4.03 2.08
C ASN A 62 -14.60 4.68 1.26
N SER A 63 -13.36 4.24 1.42
CA SER A 63 -12.18 4.87 0.81
C SER A 63 -12.10 6.37 1.11
N CYS A 64 -12.38 6.77 2.35
CA CYS A 64 -12.44 8.16 2.79
C CYS A 64 -11.09 8.85 2.63
N ASN A 65 -10.98 9.81 1.71
CA ASN A 65 -9.74 10.53 1.49
C ASN A 65 -9.39 11.43 2.67
N CYS A 66 -10.38 12.06 3.29
CA CYS A 66 -10.18 12.97 4.42
C CYS A 66 -9.60 12.23 5.63
N ALA A 67 -10.19 11.08 6.00
CA ALA A 67 -9.70 10.25 7.10
C ALA A 67 -8.26 9.76 6.84
N PHE A 68 -7.97 9.27 5.62
CA PHE A 68 -6.62 8.79 5.29
C PHE A 68 -5.58 9.91 5.14
N ALA A 69 -5.98 11.11 4.74
CA ALA A 69 -5.11 12.29 4.79
C ALA A 69 -4.77 12.69 6.23
N GLU A 70 -5.75 12.61 7.15
CA GLU A 70 -5.52 12.81 8.59
C GLU A 70 -4.56 11.78 9.16
N ILE A 71 -4.83 10.48 8.94
CA ILE A 71 -3.96 9.38 9.34
C ILE A 71 -2.53 9.61 8.84
N GLY A 72 -2.36 9.98 7.57
CA GLY A 72 -1.04 10.26 7.00
C GLY A 72 -0.31 11.37 7.73
N THR A 73 -1.00 12.45 8.12
CA THR A 73 -0.41 13.55 8.90
C THR A 73 0.00 13.12 10.31
N GLU A 74 -0.76 12.26 10.95
CA GLU A 74 -0.41 11.70 12.27
C GLU A 74 0.82 10.80 12.20
N LEU A 75 0.94 9.98 11.16
CA LEU A 75 2.08 9.05 10.97
C LEU A 75 3.36 9.79 10.59
N GLY A 76 3.23 10.78 9.73
CA GLY A 76 4.36 11.54 9.20
C GLY A 76 5.14 10.82 8.08
N GLY A 77 5.94 11.61 7.36
CA GLY A 77 6.64 11.11 6.17
C GLY A 77 7.70 10.05 6.46
N ALA A 78 8.35 10.09 7.62
CA ALA A 78 9.39 9.12 7.99
C ALA A 78 8.82 7.71 8.25
N SER A 79 7.67 7.61 8.94
CA SER A 79 6.99 6.34 9.20
C SER A 79 6.48 5.72 7.91
N LEU A 80 5.78 6.50 7.10
CA LEU A 80 5.28 6.08 5.79
C LEU A 80 6.41 5.62 4.85
N LEU A 81 7.58 6.28 4.89
CA LEU A 81 8.76 5.84 4.12
C LEU A 81 9.21 4.47 4.58
N LYS A 82 9.39 4.27 5.89
CA LYS A 82 9.84 2.99 6.45
C LYS A 82 8.92 1.84 6.05
N THR A 83 7.62 2.00 6.25
CA THR A 83 6.62 0.98 5.89
C THR A 83 6.59 0.74 4.38
N SER A 84 6.66 1.79 3.55
CA SER A 84 6.75 1.64 2.09
C SER A 84 8.01 0.87 1.66
N GLU A 85 9.16 1.12 2.29
CA GLU A 85 10.39 0.38 1.99
C GLU A 85 10.35 -1.08 2.45
N ASP A 86 9.66 -1.39 3.54
CA ASP A 86 9.43 -2.77 3.95
C ASP A 86 8.58 -3.53 2.92
N LEU A 87 7.65 -2.82 2.28
CA LEU A 87 6.83 -3.30 1.17
C LEU A 87 7.53 -3.19 -0.21
N LEU A 88 8.85 -2.97 -0.24
CA LEU A 88 9.71 -2.95 -1.42
C LEU A 88 9.58 -1.72 -2.33
N PHE A 89 8.94 -0.64 -1.92
CA PHE A 89 9.14 0.64 -2.62
C PHE A 89 10.61 1.04 -2.55
N ASN A 90 11.12 1.70 -3.56
CA ASN A 90 12.54 2.06 -3.74
C ASN A 90 13.51 0.86 -3.75
N LYS A 91 13.02 -0.39 -3.64
CA LYS A 91 13.83 -1.61 -3.58
C LYS A 91 13.61 -2.51 -4.79
N LYS A 92 14.43 -3.57 -4.87
CA LYS A 92 14.37 -4.55 -5.94
C LYS A 92 13.20 -5.52 -5.71
N LEU A 93 12.42 -5.79 -6.76
CA LEU A 93 11.35 -6.78 -6.76
C LEU A 93 11.87 -8.14 -7.28
N PRO A 94 11.23 -9.26 -6.94
CA PRO A 94 11.58 -10.59 -7.45
C PRO A 94 11.09 -10.80 -8.89
N LEU A 95 11.38 -9.86 -9.77
CA LEU A 95 10.96 -9.84 -11.18
C LEU A 95 12.15 -9.63 -12.10
N THR A 96 12.09 -10.15 -13.31
CA THR A 96 13.18 -10.05 -14.29
C THR A 96 13.18 -8.75 -15.09
N SER A 97 12.00 -8.15 -15.32
CA SER A 97 11.87 -6.93 -16.13
C SER A 97 10.81 -6.01 -15.53
N TYR A 98 11.25 -4.98 -14.81
CA TYR A 98 10.36 -4.02 -14.16
C TYR A 98 11.07 -2.68 -13.92
N ARG A 99 10.29 -1.64 -13.61
CA ARG A 99 10.79 -0.39 -13.03
C ARG A 99 10.54 -0.41 -11.52
N LYS A 100 11.52 0.03 -10.73
CA LYS A 100 11.34 0.17 -9.28
C LYS A 100 10.24 1.17 -8.99
N SER A 101 9.29 0.80 -8.14
CA SER A 101 8.33 1.75 -7.60
C SER A 101 9.04 2.80 -6.76
N SER A 102 8.60 4.04 -6.87
CA SER A 102 9.21 5.18 -6.18
C SER A 102 8.30 5.70 -5.08
N PHE A 103 8.90 5.95 -3.93
CA PHE A 103 8.29 6.64 -2.80
C PHE A 103 9.22 7.75 -2.34
N THR A 104 8.71 8.98 -2.19
CA THR A 104 9.55 10.17 -2.06
C THR A 104 9.40 10.91 -0.73
N LEU A 105 8.44 10.51 0.15
CA LEU A 105 8.35 11.13 1.47
C LEU A 105 9.59 10.81 2.33
N ASN A 106 9.88 11.74 3.23
CA ASN A 106 10.89 11.61 4.27
C ASN A 106 10.48 12.42 5.52
N GLY A 107 11.32 12.45 6.53
CA GLY A 107 11.02 13.15 7.79
C GLY A 107 10.88 14.67 7.68
N SER A 108 11.32 15.28 6.59
CA SER A 108 11.20 16.73 6.33
C SER A 108 10.08 17.09 5.33
N SER A 109 9.29 16.11 4.89
CA SER A 109 8.19 16.34 3.96
C SER A 109 7.09 17.18 4.61
N GLY A 110 6.61 18.22 3.91
CA GLY A 110 5.51 19.07 4.38
C GLY A 110 4.15 18.35 4.40
N ILE A 111 3.26 18.84 5.24
CA ILE A 111 1.90 18.28 5.46
C ILE A 111 1.13 18.09 4.12
N PRO A 112 1.11 19.05 3.19
CA PRO A 112 0.39 18.88 1.92
C PRO A 112 0.82 17.63 1.13
N LEU A 113 2.14 17.37 1.06
CA LEU A 113 2.66 16.22 0.34
C LEU A 113 2.37 14.91 1.08
N ILE A 114 2.42 14.92 2.41
CA ILE A 114 2.06 13.77 3.25
C ILE A 114 0.59 13.39 3.03
N MET A 115 -0.33 14.37 3.10
CA MET A 115 -1.76 14.16 2.88
C MET A 115 -2.04 13.52 1.52
N GLN A 116 -1.44 14.05 0.45
CA GLN A 116 -1.58 13.51 -0.90
C GLN A 116 -1.04 12.09 -1.00
N THR A 117 0.15 11.85 -0.45
CA THR A 117 0.80 10.54 -0.56
C THR A 117 0.05 9.46 0.22
N ALA A 118 -0.49 9.78 1.40
CA ALA A 118 -1.26 8.84 2.23
C ALA A 118 -2.52 8.30 1.52
N ILE A 119 -3.07 9.04 0.56
CA ILE A 119 -4.19 8.61 -0.30
C ILE A 119 -3.74 8.08 -1.67
N GLY A 120 -2.43 7.89 -1.85
CA GLY A 120 -1.84 7.32 -3.06
C GLY A 120 -1.74 8.28 -4.24
N GLN A 121 -1.71 9.58 -3.97
CA GLN A 121 -1.44 10.65 -4.93
C GLN A 121 -0.02 11.24 -4.73
N GLY A 122 0.24 12.43 -5.22
CA GLY A 122 1.56 13.05 -5.14
C GLY A 122 2.58 12.38 -6.07
N ASN A 123 3.81 12.22 -5.59
CA ASN A 123 4.94 11.76 -6.40
C ASN A 123 5.20 10.24 -6.31
N THR A 124 4.34 9.50 -5.60
CA THR A 124 4.48 8.04 -5.49
C THR A 124 4.07 7.36 -6.79
N LEU A 125 4.94 6.51 -7.31
CA LEU A 125 4.68 5.74 -8.52
C LEU A 125 4.88 4.24 -8.26
N VAL A 126 3.93 3.44 -8.71
CA VAL A 126 3.93 1.99 -8.52
C VAL A 126 3.47 1.28 -9.78
N SER A 127 4.00 0.10 -10.05
CA SER A 127 3.44 -0.77 -11.10
C SER A 127 2.27 -1.58 -10.54
N PRO A 128 1.24 -1.91 -11.37
CA PRO A 128 0.16 -2.81 -10.96
C PRO A 128 0.68 -4.14 -10.42
N MET A 129 1.74 -4.67 -11.01
CA MET A 129 2.39 -5.90 -10.54
C MET A 129 2.93 -5.77 -9.11
N HIS A 130 3.52 -4.63 -8.74
CA HIS A 130 4.02 -4.43 -7.38
C HIS A 130 2.86 -4.38 -6.37
N MET A 131 1.75 -3.70 -6.68
CA MET A 131 0.56 -3.73 -5.83
C MET A 131 -0.02 -5.14 -5.72
N ALA A 132 -0.05 -5.91 -6.81
CA ALA A 132 -0.46 -7.32 -6.78
C ALA A 132 0.44 -8.17 -5.87
N LEU A 133 1.76 -7.96 -5.89
CA LEU A 133 2.71 -8.63 -4.99
C LEU A 133 2.45 -8.30 -3.51
N ILE A 134 2.16 -7.03 -3.19
CA ILE A 134 1.81 -6.61 -1.83
C ILE A 134 0.50 -7.30 -1.40
N THR A 135 -0.54 -7.28 -2.24
CA THR A 135 -1.82 -7.92 -1.95
C THR A 135 -1.68 -9.44 -1.80
N SER A 136 -0.85 -10.08 -2.64
CA SER A 136 -0.54 -11.51 -2.52
C SER A 136 0.14 -11.84 -1.19
N ALA A 137 1.05 -10.98 -0.72
CA ALA A 137 1.70 -11.19 0.57
C ALA A 137 0.70 -11.06 1.72
N ILE A 138 -0.23 -10.09 1.67
CA ILE A 138 -1.32 -9.97 2.65
C ILE A 138 -2.15 -11.27 2.68
N ALA A 139 -2.60 -11.75 1.52
CA ALA A 139 -3.40 -12.97 1.40
C ALA A 139 -2.64 -14.24 1.81
N ASN A 140 -1.32 -14.17 1.97
CA ASN A 140 -0.43 -15.26 2.34
C ASN A 140 0.29 -14.97 3.67
N ASP A 141 -0.46 -14.50 4.68
CA ASP A 141 0.03 -14.24 6.04
C ASP A 141 1.29 -13.37 6.10
N GLY A 142 1.40 -12.43 5.21
CA GLY A 142 2.52 -11.49 5.12
C GLY A 142 3.75 -12.01 4.38
N LEU A 143 3.72 -13.22 3.85
CA LEU A 143 4.83 -13.84 3.13
C LEU A 143 4.69 -13.64 1.62
N LEU A 144 5.61 -12.88 1.03
CA LEU A 144 5.73 -12.75 -0.42
C LEU A 144 6.43 -13.97 -1.01
N MET A 145 5.75 -14.65 -1.93
CA MET A 145 6.34 -15.71 -2.75
C MET A 145 7.08 -15.14 -3.95
N LYS A 146 8.08 -15.87 -4.44
CA LYS A 146 8.75 -15.52 -5.69
C LYS A 146 7.83 -15.85 -6.88
N PRO A 147 7.39 -14.87 -7.68
CA PRO A 147 6.53 -15.14 -8.82
C PRO A 147 7.30 -15.90 -9.93
N TYR A 148 6.61 -16.79 -10.61
CA TYR A 148 7.11 -17.52 -11.76
C TYR A 148 6.04 -17.58 -12.87
N LEU A 149 6.47 -17.78 -14.11
CA LEU A 149 5.59 -17.82 -15.29
C LEU A 149 5.44 -19.25 -15.84
N ILE A 150 6.43 -20.10 -15.59
CA ILE A 150 6.45 -21.47 -16.09
C ILE A 150 6.19 -22.41 -14.91
N ASP A 151 5.01 -22.99 -14.88
CA ASP A 151 4.63 -23.98 -13.86
C ASP A 151 5.34 -25.32 -14.11
N LYS A 152 5.25 -25.83 -15.36
CA LYS A 152 5.88 -27.08 -15.74
C LYS A 152 6.38 -27.07 -17.18
N VAL A 153 7.32 -27.92 -17.48
CA VAL A 153 7.81 -28.22 -18.84
C VAL A 153 7.54 -29.68 -19.12
N THR A 154 6.92 -29.97 -20.27
CA THR A 154 6.64 -31.33 -20.74
C THR A 154 7.37 -31.62 -22.05
N ASN A 155 7.63 -32.91 -22.32
CA ASN A 155 8.10 -33.38 -23.63
C ASN A 155 6.94 -33.44 -24.64
N ALA A 156 7.24 -33.79 -25.89
CA ALA A 156 6.23 -33.95 -26.96
C ALA A 156 5.24 -35.09 -26.68
N GLY A 157 5.57 -36.05 -25.86
CA GLY A 157 4.70 -37.16 -25.43
C GLY A 157 3.79 -36.80 -24.27
N GLY A 158 3.94 -35.59 -23.67
CA GLY A 158 3.13 -35.13 -22.53
C GLY A 158 3.74 -35.43 -21.16
N ASP A 159 4.89 -36.13 -21.09
CA ASP A 159 5.55 -36.44 -19.82
C ASP A 159 6.18 -35.18 -19.23
N THR A 160 6.04 -34.97 -17.92
CA THR A 160 6.62 -33.83 -17.22
C THR A 160 8.14 -33.97 -17.09
N ILE A 161 8.88 -33.04 -17.68
CA ILE A 161 10.35 -32.97 -17.59
C ILE A 161 10.77 -32.19 -16.33
N ARG A 162 10.03 -31.12 -16.00
CA ARG A 162 10.32 -30.24 -14.86
C ARG A 162 9.06 -29.57 -14.36
N THR A 163 8.91 -29.50 -13.05
CA THR A 163 7.92 -28.66 -12.35
C THR A 163 8.64 -27.54 -11.63
N THR A 164 8.02 -26.35 -11.56
CA THR A 164 8.52 -25.24 -10.77
C THR A 164 7.92 -25.33 -9.38
N GLU A 165 8.76 -25.49 -8.38
CA GLU A 165 8.29 -25.47 -6.99
C GLU A 165 8.15 -24.03 -6.49
N PRO A 166 7.03 -23.66 -5.83
CA PRO A 166 6.87 -22.37 -5.18
C PRO A 166 7.98 -22.12 -4.15
N THR A 167 8.57 -20.93 -4.16
CA THR A 167 9.63 -20.56 -3.23
C THR A 167 9.33 -19.25 -2.54
N ASP A 168 9.66 -19.17 -1.26
CA ASP A 168 9.59 -17.95 -0.48
C ASP A 168 10.54 -16.89 -1.03
N TYR A 169 10.10 -15.64 -1.03
CA TYR A 169 10.98 -14.52 -1.34
C TYR A 169 11.32 -13.70 -0.10
N LYS A 170 10.30 -13.18 0.57
CA LYS A 170 10.49 -12.31 1.73
C LYS A 170 9.21 -12.14 2.53
N ARG A 171 9.31 -12.16 3.85
CA ARG A 171 8.21 -11.71 4.71
C ARG A 171 8.15 -10.18 4.68
N LEU A 172 7.02 -9.61 4.23
CA LEU A 172 6.79 -8.17 4.14
C LEU A 172 6.13 -7.61 5.40
N MET A 173 5.35 -8.44 6.08
CA MET A 173 4.64 -8.13 7.32
C MET A 173 4.41 -9.40 8.13
N THR A 174 4.05 -9.26 9.40
CA THR A 174 3.66 -10.40 10.25
C THR A 174 2.27 -10.92 9.87
N SER A 175 1.93 -12.14 10.30
CA SER A 175 0.58 -12.69 10.09
C SER A 175 -0.50 -11.84 10.76
N ASN A 176 -0.20 -11.26 11.94
CA ASN A 176 -1.13 -10.36 12.63
C ASN A 176 -1.33 -9.02 11.91
N GLU A 177 -0.34 -8.54 11.16
CA GLU A 177 -0.47 -7.34 10.33
C GLU A 177 -1.22 -7.63 9.02
N ALA A 178 -1.25 -8.88 8.58
CA ALA A 178 -1.91 -9.31 7.34
C ALA A 178 -3.40 -9.71 7.56
N ALA A 179 -3.77 -10.04 8.78
CA ALA A 179 -5.14 -10.42 9.18
C ALA A 179 -6.06 -9.22 9.35
#